data_1bfbd708d5c08fb7e2adcddcc49c20c1
#
_entry.id   1bfbd708d5c08fb7e2adcddcc49c20c1
#
_cell.length_a   1.000
_cell.length_b   1.000
_cell.length_c   1.000
_cell.angle_alpha   90.00
_cell.angle_beta   90.00
_cell.angle_gamma   90.00
#
_symmetry.space_group_name_H-M   'P 1'
#
loop_
_entity.id
_entity.type
_entity.pdbx_description
1 polymer ?
#
loop_
_entity_poly.entity_id
_entity_poly.type
_entity_poly.pdbx_seq_one_letter_code
_entity_poly.pdbx_strand_id
1 'polypeptide(L)'
;MARYELRFRKSVGKDLAPIPKRDVQRIIEAIQALADDPRPPQSIKLSGAEKYRLRCGVYRVLYEIHDDILVVCVVKVGHRRDVYRN
;
A
#
# COMPACT_ATOMS: atom_id res chain seq x y z
N MET A 1 11.56 18.91 2.43
CA MET A 1 11.61 17.47 2.25
C MET A 1 10.65 17.04 1.14
N ALA A 2 11.08 16.07 0.36
CA ALA A 2 10.24 15.56 -0.71
C ALA A 2 9.03 14.82 -0.13
N ARG A 3 7.89 15.02 -0.75
CA ARG A 3 6.67 14.34 -0.35
C ARG A 3 6.08 13.68 -1.58
N TYR A 4 5.74 12.39 -1.45
CA TYR A 4 5.21 11.63 -2.55
C TYR A 4 3.72 11.86 -2.70
N GLU A 5 3.28 11.89 -3.95
CA GLU A 5 1.85 11.91 -4.25
C GLU A 5 1.31 10.49 -4.16
N LEU A 6 0.16 10.33 -3.52
CA LEU A 6 -0.49 9.02 -3.41
C LEU A 6 -1.48 8.83 -4.54
N ARG A 7 -1.38 7.72 -5.24
CA ARG A 7 -2.34 7.31 -6.27
C ARG A 7 -2.83 5.92 -5.97
N PHE A 8 -4.04 5.63 -6.41
CA PHE A 8 -4.70 4.35 -6.13
C PHE A 8 -5.22 3.77 -7.42
N ARG A 9 -5.02 2.47 -7.61
CA ARG A 9 -5.67 1.78 -8.72
C ARG A 9 -7.15 1.62 -8.40
N LYS A 10 -7.97 1.58 -9.45
CA LYS A 10 -9.44 1.49 -9.28
C LYS A 10 -9.85 0.28 -8.46
N SER A 11 -9.15 -0.83 -8.61
CA SER A 11 -9.47 -2.06 -7.88
C SER A 11 -9.32 -1.94 -6.38
N VAL A 12 -8.57 -0.95 -5.88
CA VAL A 12 -8.36 -0.79 -4.43
C VAL A 12 -9.67 -0.50 -3.70
N GLY A 13 -10.57 0.26 -4.31
CA GLY A 13 -11.87 0.52 -3.71
C GLY A 13 -12.65 -0.77 -3.46
N LYS A 14 -12.61 -1.70 -4.42
CA LYS A 14 -13.26 -3.00 -4.26
C LYS A 14 -12.57 -3.84 -3.20
N ASP A 15 -11.24 -3.74 -3.12
CA ASP A 15 -10.48 -4.47 -2.11
C ASP A 15 -10.87 -4.02 -0.70
N LEU A 16 -11.14 -2.74 -0.52
CA LEU A 16 -11.46 -2.19 0.79
C LEU A 16 -12.92 -2.42 1.20
N ALA A 17 -13.81 -2.63 0.24
CA ALA A 17 -15.23 -2.72 0.50
C ALA A 17 -15.62 -3.79 1.55
N PRO A 18 -15.06 -5.02 1.53
CA PRO A 18 -15.41 -6.03 2.52
C PRO A 18 -14.72 -5.87 3.86
N ILE A 19 -13.75 -4.95 3.96
CA ILE A 19 -12.97 -4.80 5.18
C ILE A 19 -13.73 -3.94 6.19
N PRO A 20 -13.75 -4.31 7.50
CA PRO A 20 -14.41 -3.48 8.51
C PRO A 20 -13.85 -2.06 8.52
N LYS A 21 -14.73 -1.09 8.75
CA LYS A 21 -14.36 0.33 8.68
C LYS A 21 -13.16 0.70 9.54
N ARG A 22 -13.09 0.14 10.74
CA ARG A 22 -11.99 0.44 11.66
C ARG A 22 -10.64 -0.02 11.09
N ASP A 23 -10.64 -1.15 10.39
CA ASP A 23 -9.43 -1.65 9.75
C ASP A 23 -9.09 -0.84 8.50
N VAL A 24 -10.11 -0.43 7.73
CA VAL A 24 -9.90 0.46 6.59
C VAL A 24 -9.23 1.76 7.05
N GLN A 25 -9.69 2.32 8.17
CA GLN A 25 -9.10 3.54 8.69
C GLN A 25 -7.62 3.36 8.99
N ARG A 26 -7.25 2.26 9.63
CA ARG A 26 -5.85 1.96 9.93
C ARG A 26 -5.03 1.79 8.66
N ILE A 27 -5.60 1.10 7.66
CA ILE A 27 -4.93 0.88 6.39
C ILE A 27 -4.70 2.22 5.69
N ILE A 28 -5.70 3.07 5.64
CA ILE A 28 -5.58 4.38 5.00
C ILE A 28 -4.55 5.25 5.71
N GLU A 29 -4.53 5.24 7.05
CA GLU A 29 -3.52 5.98 7.80
C GLU A 29 -2.11 5.50 7.47
N ALA A 30 -1.93 4.18 7.38
CA ALA A 30 -0.64 3.63 7.03
C ALA A 30 -0.22 4.01 5.61
N ILE A 31 -1.18 4.03 4.68
CA ILE A 31 -0.92 4.45 3.30
C ILE A 31 -0.55 5.93 3.26
N GLN A 32 -1.27 6.77 4.01
CA GLN A 32 -0.98 8.20 4.03
C GLN A 32 0.42 8.49 4.53
N ALA A 33 0.91 7.69 5.48
CA ALA A 33 2.26 7.84 5.98
C ALA A 33 3.31 7.54 4.92
N LEU A 34 2.97 6.76 3.89
CA LEU A 34 3.91 6.48 2.79
C LEU A 34 4.26 7.73 1.99
N ALA A 35 3.43 8.77 2.05
CA ALA A 35 3.73 10.02 1.35
C ALA A 35 4.99 10.67 1.91
N ASP A 36 5.24 10.51 3.21
CA ASP A 36 6.41 11.08 3.85
C ASP A 36 7.57 10.09 3.90
N ASP A 37 7.28 8.79 4.02
CA ASP A 37 8.29 7.75 4.06
C ASP A 37 7.76 6.52 3.31
N PRO A 38 8.09 6.37 2.03
CA PRO A 38 7.57 5.25 1.25
C PRO A 38 8.22 3.91 1.57
N ARG A 39 9.26 3.90 2.38
CA ARG A 39 9.95 2.65 2.78
C ARG A 39 10.03 2.53 4.30
N PRO A 40 8.87 2.49 5.00
CA PRO A 40 8.89 2.37 6.47
C PRO A 40 9.40 1.00 6.91
N PRO A 41 9.75 0.84 8.19
CA PRO A 41 10.30 -0.45 8.66
C PRO A 41 9.42 -1.67 8.41
N GLN A 42 8.10 -1.49 8.38
CA GLN A 42 7.18 -2.60 8.17
C GLN A 42 6.94 -2.91 6.69
N SER A 43 7.66 -2.24 5.79
CA SER A 43 7.59 -2.54 4.37
C SER A 43 8.77 -3.41 3.95
N ILE A 44 8.55 -4.19 2.90
CA ILE A 44 9.63 -4.94 2.26
C ILE A 44 9.50 -4.81 0.76
N LYS A 45 10.66 -4.78 0.10
CA LYS A 45 10.70 -4.74 -1.35
C LYS A 45 10.47 -6.15 -1.89
N LEU A 46 9.59 -6.28 -2.86
CA LEU A 46 9.35 -7.53 -3.55
C LEU A 46 10.35 -7.66 -4.68
N SER A 47 10.77 -8.90 -4.96
CA SER A 47 11.81 -9.11 -5.95
C SER A 47 11.35 -8.69 -7.34
N GLY A 48 12.28 -8.16 -8.12
CA GLY A 48 12.14 -7.93 -9.55
C GLY A 48 11.60 -6.59 -9.98
N ALA A 49 11.02 -5.77 -9.13
CA ALA A 49 10.47 -4.49 -9.57
C ALA A 49 10.47 -3.48 -8.43
N GLU A 50 10.06 -2.25 -8.74
CA GLU A 50 9.88 -1.21 -7.74
C GLU A 50 8.56 -1.41 -6.98
N LYS A 51 8.30 -2.65 -6.59
CA LYS A 51 7.08 -3.04 -5.87
C LYS A 51 7.40 -3.38 -4.44
N TYR A 52 6.50 -2.99 -3.56
CA TYR A 52 6.68 -3.12 -2.12
C TYR A 52 5.43 -3.67 -1.47
N ARG A 53 5.61 -4.29 -0.32
CA ARG A 53 4.52 -4.77 0.50
C ARG A 53 4.59 -4.11 1.86
N LEU A 54 3.49 -3.49 2.27
CA LEU A 54 3.35 -2.90 3.60
C LEU A 54 2.47 -3.79 4.45
N ARG A 55 2.96 -4.16 5.63
CA ARG A 55 2.15 -4.93 6.57
C ARG A 55 1.33 -4.00 7.44
N CYS A 56 0.04 -4.28 7.54
CA CYS A 56 -0.88 -3.53 8.37
C CYS A 56 -1.82 -4.51 9.07
N GLY A 57 -1.43 -4.97 10.27
CA GLY A 57 -2.16 -6.01 10.98
C GLY A 57 -2.20 -7.30 10.15
N VAL A 58 -3.40 -7.81 9.92
CA VAL A 58 -3.59 -9.01 9.09
C VAL A 58 -3.71 -8.69 7.61
N TYR A 59 -3.60 -7.41 7.26
CA TYR A 59 -3.74 -6.97 5.88
C TYR A 59 -2.38 -6.63 5.28
N ARG A 60 -2.33 -6.67 3.96
CA ARG A 60 -1.14 -6.31 3.19
C ARG A 60 -1.54 -5.29 2.14
N VAL A 61 -0.70 -4.29 1.97
CA VAL A 61 -0.85 -3.28 0.94
C VAL A 61 0.29 -3.47 -0.05
N LEU A 62 -0.05 -3.71 -1.31
CA LEU A 62 0.95 -3.76 -2.37
C LEU A 62 0.99 -2.40 -3.06
N TYR A 63 2.18 -1.87 -3.24
CA TYR A 63 2.32 -0.55 -3.85
C TYR A 63 3.62 -0.45 -4.63
N GLU A 64 3.68 0.55 -5.50
CA GLU A 64 4.86 0.86 -6.29
C GLU A 64 5.39 2.22 -5.88
N ILE A 65 6.69 2.37 -5.91
CA ILE A 65 7.34 3.65 -5.64
C ILE A 65 8.01 4.12 -6.92
N HIS A 66 7.67 5.32 -7.35
CA HIS A 66 8.26 5.94 -8.53
C HIS A 66 9.03 7.18 -8.05
N ASP A 67 10.30 6.97 -7.71
CA ASP A 67 11.12 8.03 -7.13
C ASP A 67 11.37 9.19 -8.09
N ASP A 68 11.41 8.91 -9.36
CA ASP A 68 11.70 9.92 -10.38
C ASP A 68 10.58 10.97 -10.48
N ILE A 69 9.34 10.59 -10.20
CA ILE A 69 8.21 11.50 -10.24
C ILE A 69 7.54 11.70 -8.89
N LEU A 70 8.13 11.15 -7.82
CA LEU A 70 7.65 11.26 -6.45
C LEU A 70 6.19 10.80 -6.31
N VAL A 71 5.92 9.60 -6.78
CA VAL A 71 4.58 8.99 -6.71
C VAL A 71 4.66 7.64 -6.01
N VAL A 72 3.70 7.40 -5.12
CA VAL A 72 3.43 6.08 -4.56
C VAL A 72 2.07 5.64 -5.09
N CYS A 73 2.05 4.52 -5.79
CA CYS A 73 0.82 3.99 -6.38
C CYS A 73 0.40 2.73 -5.63
N VAL A 74 -0.74 2.79 -4.94
CA VAL A 74 -1.29 1.62 -4.25
C VAL A 74 -1.97 0.73 -5.28
N VAL A 75 -1.54 -0.52 -5.33
CA VAL A 75 -1.97 -1.48 -6.35
C VAL A 75 -3.03 -2.43 -5.84
N LYS A 76 -2.89 -2.87 -4.59
CA LYS A 76 -3.79 -3.88 -4.06
C LYS A 76 -3.79 -3.84 -2.54
N VAL A 77 -4.94 -4.10 -1.94
CA VAL A 77 -5.07 -4.29 -0.50
C VAL A 77 -5.81 -5.59 -0.28
N GLY A 78 -5.38 -6.40 0.68
CA GLY A 78 -6.08 -7.63 0.96
C GLY A 78 -5.59 -8.28 2.24
N HIS A 79 -6.32 -9.33 2.64
CA HIS A 79 -5.92 -10.13 3.77
C HIS A 79 -4.61 -10.83 3.42
N ARG A 80 -3.74 -11.04 4.42
CA ARG A 80 -2.42 -11.66 4.19
C ARG A 80 -2.48 -12.97 3.42
N ARG A 81 -3.61 -13.69 3.50
CA ARG A 81 -3.78 -14.96 2.78
C ARG A 81 -4.12 -14.76 1.31
N ASP A 82 -4.74 -13.61 0.98
CA ASP A 82 -5.31 -13.42 -0.35
C ASP A 82 -4.46 -12.54 -1.24
N VAL A 83 -3.58 -11.74 -0.65
CA VAL A 83 -2.78 -10.76 -1.41
C VAL A 83 -1.86 -11.43 -2.42
N TYR A 84 -1.40 -12.62 -2.13
CA TYR A 84 -0.48 -13.34 -3.01
C TYR A 84 -1.17 -14.25 -4.02
N ARG A 85 -2.49 -14.31 -3.95
CA ARG A 85 -3.25 -15.03 -4.97
C ARG A 85 -3.56 -14.07 -6.08
N ASN A 86 -3.12 -14.37 -7.24
CA ASN A 86 -3.39 -13.46 -8.26
C ASN A 86 -3.68 -13.87 -9.53
#